data_7f6de59f446c3fd7296db5c617dd52cf
#
_entry.id   7f6de59f446c3fd7296db5c617dd52cf
#
_cell.length_a   1.000
_cell.length_b   1.000
_cell.length_c   1.000
_cell.angle_alpha   90.00
_cell.angle_beta   90.00
_cell.angle_gamma   90.00
#
_symmetry.space_group_name_H-M   'P 1'
#
loop_
_entity.id
_entity.type
_entity.pdbx_description
1 polymer ?
#
loop_
_entity_poly.entity_id
_entity_poly.type
_entity_poly.pdbx_seq_one_letter_code
_entity_poly.pdbx_strand_id
1 'polypeptide(L)'
;DLQNNIGYFDLDKYDIRSDFAQMLDAHANFLRSNPSYKVTVEGHADERGTPEYNISLGERRANAVKMYLQGKGVSADQISIVSYGKEKPAVLGHDEAAYAKNRRAVLVY
;
A
#
# COMPACT_ATOMS: atom_id res chain seq x y z
N ASP A 1 -3.71 -14.02 -7.47
CA ASP A 1 -2.68 -13.67 -8.40
C ASP A 1 -1.77 -12.59 -7.82
N LEU A 2 -0.53 -12.95 -7.57
CA LEU A 2 0.42 -12.08 -6.88
C LEU A 2 1.01 -10.99 -7.77
N GLN A 3 0.74 -11.03 -9.06
CA GLN A 3 1.18 -9.96 -9.97
C GLN A 3 0.37 -8.69 -9.76
N ASN A 4 -0.86 -8.80 -9.25
CA ASN A 4 -1.63 -7.63 -8.83
C ASN A 4 -1.13 -7.21 -7.46
N ASN A 5 -0.22 -6.24 -7.44
CA ASN A 5 0.46 -5.85 -6.22
C ASN A 5 0.34 -4.35 -5.89
N ILE A 6 -0.52 -3.63 -6.58
CA ILE A 6 -0.70 -2.19 -6.37
C ILE A 6 -2.17 -1.90 -6.07
N GLY A 7 -2.42 -1.20 -4.97
CA GLY A 7 -3.75 -0.72 -4.63
C GLY A 7 -3.75 0.79 -4.47
N TYR A 8 -4.88 1.42 -4.79
CA TYR A 8 -4.99 2.87 -4.85
C TYR A 8 -5.90 3.39 -3.75
N PHE A 9 -5.68 4.64 -3.37
CA PHE A 9 -6.41 5.30 -2.29
C PHE A 9 -7.04 6.59 -2.77
N ASP A 10 -8.13 6.96 -2.12
CA ASP A 10 -8.77 8.24 -2.34
C ASP A 10 -7.94 9.37 -1.70
N LEU A 11 -8.23 10.60 -2.09
CA LEU A 11 -7.53 11.78 -1.59
C LEU A 11 -7.61 11.83 -0.06
N ASP A 12 -6.46 12.03 0.58
CA ASP A 12 -6.31 12.13 2.04
C ASP A 12 -6.86 10.93 2.81
N LYS A 13 -7.08 9.81 2.13
CA LYS A 13 -7.63 8.61 2.75
C LYS A 13 -6.59 7.51 2.82
N TYR A 14 -6.76 6.63 3.80
CA TYR A 14 -5.96 5.41 3.91
C TYR A 14 -6.85 4.18 4.12
N ASP A 15 -8.14 4.30 3.86
CA ASP A 15 -9.07 3.17 3.94
C ASP A 15 -8.86 2.24 2.76
N ILE A 16 -8.90 0.94 3.04
CA ILE A 16 -8.76 -0.09 1.99
C ILE A 16 -10.06 -0.14 1.19
N ARG A 17 -9.96 0.12 -0.11
CA ARG A 17 -11.12 0.06 -1.01
C ARG A 17 -11.43 -1.41 -1.31
N SER A 18 -12.68 -1.68 -1.70
CA SER A 18 -13.13 -3.06 -1.90
C SER A 18 -12.36 -3.80 -2.99
N ASP A 19 -11.98 -3.11 -4.07
CA ASP A 19 -11.18 -3.73 -5.14
C ASP A 19 -9.78 -4.11 -4.62
N PHE A 20 -9.19 -3.24 -3.80
CA PHE A 20 -7.90 -3.53 -3.18
C PHE A 20 -8.01 -4.68 -2.18
N ALA A 21 -9.11 -4.71 -1.40
CA ALA A 21 -9.32 -5.78 -0.42
C ALA A 21 -9.36 -7.15 -1.09
N GLN A 22 -10.02 -7.27 -2.24
CA GLN A 22 -10.05 -8.53 -2.99
C GLN A 22 -8.65 -8.98 -3.41
N MET A 23 -7.84 -8.05 -3.87
CA MET A 23 -6.46 -8.34 -4.21
C MET A 23 -5.67 -8.79 -2.99
N LEU A 24 -5.86 -8.11 -1.87
CA LEU A 24 -5.16 -8.43 -0.63
C LEU A 24 -5.56 -9.80 -0.09
N ASP A 25 -6.78 -10.26 -0.33
CA ASP A 25 -7.19 -11.60 0.09
C ASP A 25 -6.35 -12.68 -0.57
N ALA A 26 -6.00 -12.50 -1.85
CA ALA A 26 -5.13 -13.44 -2.55
C ALA A 26 -3.72 -13.43 -1.95
N HIS A 27 -3.19 -12.25 -1.64
CA HIS A 27 -1.88 -12.14 -0.99
C HIS A 27 -1.90 -12.76 0.40
N ALA A 28 -2.98 -12.55 1.16
CA ALA A 28 -3.11 -13.14 2.49
C ALA A 28 -3.10 -14.67 2.42
N ASN A 29 -3.83 -15.24 1.48
CA ASN A 29 -3.86 -16.70 1.29
C ASN A 29 -2.47 -17.24 0.99
N PHE A 30 -1.73 -16.56 0.10
CA PHE A 30 -0.37 -16.96 -0.23
C PHE A 30 0.55 -16.91 0.98
N LEU A 31 0.51 -15.82 1.73
CA LEU A 31 1.41 -15.62 2.88
C LEU A 31 1.10 -16.60 4.00
N ARG A 32 -0.18 -16.90 4.26
CA ARG A 32 -0.53 -17.90 5.27
C ARG A 32 -0.01 -19.28 4.89
N SER A 33 -0.06 -19.61 3.61
CA SER A 33 0.38 -20.93 3.11
C SER A 33 1.89 -21.02 2.97
N ASN A 34 2.61 -19.89 3.03
CA ASN A 34 4.05 -19.81 2.83
C ASN A 34 4.69 -18.95 3.93
N PRO A 35 4.77 -19.47 5.17
CA PRO A 35 5.21 -18.66 6.32
C PRO A 35 6.63 -18.12 6.21
N SER A 36 7.47 -18.68 5.35
CA SER A 36 8.83 -18.19 5.16
C SER A 36 8.92 -16.99 4.24
N TYR A 37 7.86 -16.67 3.50
CA TYR A 37 7.84 -15.52 2.62
C TYR A 37 7.56 -14.24 3.40
N LYS A 38 8.21 -13.17 2.97
CA LYS A 38 8.04 -11.85 3.57
C LYS A 38 7.65 -10.86 2.49
N VAL A 39 6.86 -9.87 2.87
CA VAL A 39 6.41 -8.81 1.97
C VAL A 39 6.71 -7.46 2.61
N THR A 40 7.18 -6.52 1.80
CA THR A 40 7.28 -5.11 2.20
C THR A 40 6.15 -4.35 1.54
N VAL A 41 5.41 -3.60 2.35
CA VAL A 41 4.32 -2.74 1.85
C VAL A 41 4.85 -1.33 1.78
N GLU A 42 4.89 -0.76 0.57
CA GLU A 42 5.33 0.61 0.34
C GLU A 42 4.11 1.51 0.26
N GLY A 43 4.08 2.55 1.10
CA GLY A 43 3.02 3.54 1.04
C GLY A 43 3.48 4.79 0.30
N HIS A 44 2.62 5.32 -0.54
CA HIS A 44 2.91 6.48 -1.38
C HIS A 44 1.77 7.49 -1.33
N ALA A 45 2.11 8.75 -1.58
CA ALA A 45 1.16 9.86 -1.67
C ALA A 45 1.41 10.63 -2.96
N ASP A 46 0.44 11.45 -3.37
CA ASP A 46 0.68 12.36 -4.48
C ASP A 46 1.52 13.56 -4.00
N GLU A 47 1.85 14.47 -4.91
CA GLU A 47 2.82 15.53 -4.63
C GLU A 47 2.27 16.67 -3.77
N ARG A 48 0.95 16.71 -3.52
CA ARG A 48 0.31 17.80 -2.78
C ARG A 48 0.57 17.65 -1.29
N GLY A 49 0.79 18.79 -0.62
CA GLY A 49 1.04 18.82 0.82
C GLY A 49 2.53 18.86 1.16
N THR A 50 2.82 18.87 2.44
CA THR A 50 4.20 18.92 2.92
C THR A 50 4.86 17.54 2.83
N PRO A 51 6.19 17.47 2.79
CA PRO A 51 6.88 16.17 2.83
C PRO A 51 6.52 15.36 4.08
N GLU A 52 6.45 15.99 5.23
CA GLU A 52 6.13 15.32 6.49
C GLU A 52 4.72 14.73 6.47
N TYR A 53 3.76 15.49 5.96
CA TYR A 53 2.38 15.04 5.86
C TYR A 53 2.30 13.82 4.94
N ASN A 54 3.00 13.87 3.82
CA ASN A 54 2.93 12.81 2.81
C ASN A 54 3.65 11.54 3.27
N ILE A 55 4.75 11.66 4.01
CA ILE A 55 5.39 10.50 4.63
C ILE A 55 4.44 9.85 5.62
N SER A 56 3.79 10.65 6.47
CA SER A 56 2.83 10.14 7.44
C SER A 56 1.64 9.46 6.76
N LEU A 57 1.12 10.06 5.68
CA LEU A 57 0.00 9.47 4.95
C LEU A 57 0.41 8.15 4.30
N GLY A 58 1.61 8.10 3.70
CA GLY A 58 2.13 6.87 3.13
C GLY A 58 2.28 5.78 4.18
N GLU A 59 2.75 6.13 5.38
CA GLU A 59 2.83 5.17 6.48
C GLU A 59 1.46 4.63 6.88
N ARG A 60 0.46 5.51 6.96
CA ARG A 60 -0.90 5.10 7.31
C ARG A 60 -1.48 4.16 6.25
N ARG A 61 -1.19 4.42 4.97
CA ARG A 61 -1.63 3.56 3.88
C ARG A 61 -0.97 2.20 3.95
N ALA A 62 0.35 2.17 4.15
CA ALA A 62 1.07 0.90 4.30
C ALA A 62 0.61 0.13 5.53
N ASN A 63 0.37 0.84 6.64
CA ASN A 63 -0.08 0.21 7.87
C ASN A 63 -1.50 -0.35 7.74
N ALA A 64 -2.37 0.34 7.01
CA ALA A 64 -3.72 -0.16 6.75
C ALA A 64 -3.68 -1.50 6.01
N VAL A 65 -2.78 -1.64 5.04
CA VAL A 65 -2.57 -2.91 4.33
C VAL A 65 -2.06 -3.98 5.29
N LYS A 66 -1.07 -3.65 6.12
CA LYS A 66 -0.54 -4.59 7.10
C LYS A 66 -1.63 -5.08 8.05
N MET A 67 -2.43 -4.15 8.57
CA MET A 67 -3.51 -4.51 9.49
C MET A 67 -4.56 -5.39 8.81
N TYR A 68 -4.85 -5.12 7.54
CA TYR A 68 -5.79 -5.95 6.80
C TYR A 68 -5.26 -7.37 6.65
N LEU A 69 -3.99 -7.51 6.27
CA LEU A 69 -3.37 -8.83 6.11
C LEU A 69 -3.32 -9.59 7.44
N GLN A 70 -2.98 -8.90 8.53
CA GLN A 70 -2.98 -9.52 9.86
C GLN A 70 -4.38 -9.97 10.27
N GLY A 71 -5.39 -9.17 9.95
CA GLY A 71 -6.78 -9.55 10.21
C GLY A 71 -7.22 -10.78 9.44
N LYS A 72 -6.53 -11.11 8.35
CA LYS A 72 -6.76 -12.32 7.57
C LYS A 72 -5.84 -13.47 7.98
N GLY A 73 -5.09 -13.32 9.06
CA GLY A 73 -4.29 -14.39 9.61
C GLY A 73 -2.83 -14.42 9.22
N VAL A 74 -2.32 -13.38 8.54
CA VAL A 74 -0.91 -13.30 8.19
C VAL A 74 -0.11 -12.84 9.41
N SER A 75 1.03 -13.48 9.67
CA SER A 75 1.89 -13.13 10.78
C SER A 75 2.53 -11.75 10.60
N ALA A 76 2.61 -10.97 11.67
CA ALA A 76 3.27 -9.67 11.64
C ALA A 76 4.73 -9.78 11.18
N ASP A 77 5.39 -10.90 11.48
CA ASP A 77 6.79 -11.12 11.12
C ASP A 77 6.99 -11.20 9.60
N GLN A 78 5.93 -11.48 8.86
CA GLN A 78 6.01 -11.56 7.39
C GLN A 78 5.84 -10.21 6.73
N ILE A 79 5.45 -9.16 7.46
CA ILE A 79 5.05 -7.89 6.87
C ILE A 79 5.91 -6.76 7.41
N SER A 80 6.60 -6.05 6.50
CA SER A 80 7.30 -4.81 6.80
C SER A 80 6.62 -3.67 6.08
N ILE A 81 6.67 -2.47 6.63
CA ILE A 81 6.11 -1.30 5.98
C ILE A 81 7.18 -0.24 5.80
N VAL A 82 7.03 0.55 4.75
CA VAL A 82 7.89 1.70 4.48
C VAL A 82 7.05 2.76 3.77
N SER A 83 7.33 4.02 4.05
CA SER A 83 6.68 5.12 3.36
C SER A 83 7.71 5.91 2.58
N TYR A 84 7.42 6.17 1.32
CA TYR A 84 8.19 7.09 0.49
C TYR A 84 7.50 8.45 0.34
N GLY A 85 6.30 8.59 0.88
CA GLY A 85 5.54 9.82 0.72
C GLY A 85 5.36 10.15 -0.75
N LYS A 86 5.76 11.36 -1.15
CA LYS A 86 5.69 11.81 -2.54
C LYS A 86 6.99 11.63 -3.32
N GLU A 87 8.01 10.99 -2.73
CA GLU A 87 9.36 11.00 -3.28
C GLU A 87 9.56 10.03 -4.45
N LYS A 88 8.68 9.03 -4.60
CA LYS A 88 8.78 8.03 -5.68
C LYS A 88 7.48 7.96 -6.46
N PRO A 89 7.18 8.97 -7.29
CA PRO A 89 5.94 8.95 -8.05
C PRO A 89 5.96 7.84 -9.11
N ALA A 90 4.80 7.20 -9.30
CA ALA A 90 4.62 6.24 -10.38
C ALA A 90 4.42 6.96 -11.72
N VAL A 91 3.78 8.13 -11.67
CA VAL A 91 3.47 8.93 -12.85
C VAL A 91 3.84 10.37 -12.56
N LEU A 92 4.59 10.98 -13.45
CA LEU A 92 4.90 12.41 -13.36
C LEU A 92 3.73 13.21 -13.95
N GLY A 93 3.38 14.31 -13.31
CA GLY A 93 2.30 15.17 -13.75
C GLY A 93 1.64 15.86 -12.57
N HIS A 94 0.84 16.88 -12.88
CA HIS A 94 0.25 17.78 -11.88
C HIS A 94 -1.27 17.88 -12.05
N ASP A 95 -1.92 16.81 -12.51
CA ASP A 95 -3.36 16.77 -12.65
C ASP A 95 -3.92 15.60 -11.82
N GLU A 96 -5.22 15.54 -11.69
CA GLU A 96 -5.88 14.53 -10.87
C GLU A 96 -5.61 13.11 -11.37
N ALA A 97 -5.49 12.92 -12.68
CA ALA A 97 -5.19 11.59 -13.22
C ALA A 97 -3.83 11.10 -12.75
N ALA A 98 -2.81 11.97 -12.75
CA ALA A 98 -1.48 11.62 -12.24
C ALA A 98 -1.51 11.43 -10.73
N TYR A 99 -2.18 12.32 -10.00
CA TYR A 99 -2.26 12.24 -8.54
C TYR A 99 -2.92 10.93 -8.10
N ALA A 100 -3.99 10.54 -8.77
CA ALA A 100 -4.70 9.30 -8.44
C ALA A 100 -3.78 8.07 -8.55
N LYS A 101 -2.89 8.05 -9.54
CA LYS A 101 -1.97 6.93 -9.74
C LYS A 101 -0.81 6.95 -8.73
N ASN A 102 -0.57 8.06 -8.08
CA ASN A 102 0.49 8.17 -7.08
C ASN A 102 -0.02 7.85 -5.67
N ARG A 103 -1.32 7.92 -5.42
CA ARG A 103 -1.91 7.56 -4.13
C ARG A 103 -2.07 6.05 -4.06
N ARG A 104 -1.02 5.37 -3.60
CA ARG A 104 -1.00 3.91 -3.70
C ARG A 104 -0.21 3.25 -2.58
N ALA A 105 -0.44 1.94 -2.45
CA ALA A 105 0.45 1.04 -1.72
C ALA A 105 0.89 -0.07 -2.65
N VAL A 106 2.14 -0.49 -2.53
CA VAL A 106 2.73 -1.52 -3.38
C VAL A 106 3.24 -2.64 -2.49
N LEU A 107 2.90 -3.88 -2.83
CA LEU A 107 3.40 -5.05 -2.13
C LEU A 107 4.61 -5.59 -2.88
N VAL A 108 5.75 -5.66 -2.18
CA VAL A 108 7.03 -6.08 -2.76
C VAL A 108 7.54 -7.29 -1.99
N TYR A 109 7.65 -8.42 -2.68
CA TYR A 109 8.17 -9.67 -2.11
C TYR A 109 9.67 -9.78 -2.19
#